data_b7346a3b6dbdd3d53904a506b9a5b4d2
#
_entry.id   b7346a3b6dbdd3d53904a506b9a5b4d2
#
_cell.length_a   1.000
_cell.length_b   1.000
_cell.length_c   1.000
_cell.angle_alpha   90.00
_cell.angle_beta   90.00
_cell.angle_gamma   90.00
#
_symmetry.space_group_name_H-M   'P 1'
#
loop_
_entity.id
_entity.type
_entity.pdbx_description
1 polymer ?
#
loop_
_entity_poly.entity_id
_entity_poly.type
_entity_poly.pdbx_seq_one_letter_code
_entity_poly.pdbx_strand_id
1 'polypeptide(L)'
;AVMQVASRRTEIRTLAGRKCRFPMRELMGYSKTMKPSIHVDKLEERWRDILETPEEERPNNWKDLNPAKYQVAFVYKSLNRLIQASAADQTKKAMKDCMDNGHWPMLTVHDELCFSIEDDGQVAAIKELMENCIPELRIPSRVDVGLGTSWGSAK
;
A
#
# COMPACT_ATOMS: atom_id res chain seq x y z
N ALA A 1 -2.00 -12.21 13.21
CA ALA A 1 -0.69 -11.56 13.22
C ALA A 1 -0.70 -10.17 12.58
N VAL A 2 -0.88 -10.02 11.24
CA VAL A 2 -0.80 -8.71 10.53
C VAL A 2 -1.81 -7.69 11.05
N MET A 3 -3.06 -8.09 11.26
CA MET A 3 -4.10 -7.23 11.82
C MET A 3 -3.75 -6.70 13.21
N GLN A 4 -3.18 -7.54 14.07
CA GLN A 4 -2.76 -7.13 15.41
C GLN A 4 -1.62 -6.11 15.37
N VAL A 5 -0.68 -6.27 14.42
CA VAL A 5 0.39 -5.29 14.21
C VAL A 5 -0.18 -3.97 13.73
N ALA A 6 -1.07 -3.99 12.72
CA ALA A 6 -1.73 -2.79 12.20
C ALA A 6 -2.54 -2.05 13.27
N SER A 7 -3.25 -2.78 14.13
CA SER A 7 -4.03 -2.21 15.23
C SER A 7 -3.14 -1.54 16.29
N ARG A 8 -2.01 -2.15 16.65
CA ARG A 8 -1.13 -1.65 17.71
C ARG A 8 -0.16 -0.57 17.26
N ARG A 9 0.44 -0.75 16.05
CA ARG A 9 1.50 0.12 15.54
C ARG A 9 1.00 1.17 14.57
N THR A 10 -0.28 1.11 14.17
CA THR A 10 -0.89 2.00 13.16
C THR A 10 -0.20 1.95 11.78
N GLU A 11 0.72 1.01 11.62
CA GLU A 11 1.44 0.76 10.37
C GLU A 11 1.80 -0.72 10.23
N ILE A 12 1.99 -1.14 9.00
CA ILE A 12 2.63 -2.40 8.61
C ILE A 12 3.76 -2.10 7.65
N ARG A 13 4.68 -3.05 7.46
CA ARG A 13 5.77 -2.90 6.50
C ARG A 13 5.67 -3.96 5.41
N THR A 14 5.93 -3.55 4.18
CA THR A 14 6.07 -4.44 3.02
C THR A 14 7.35 -5.26 3.11
N LEU A 15 7.53 -6.21 2.18
CA LEU A 15 8.77 -6.99 2.06
C LEU A 15 10.00 -6.08 1.88
N ALA A 16 9.87 -4.99 1.13
CA ALA A 16 10.93 -4.00 0.94
C ALA A 16 11.05 -2.99 2.11
N GLY A 17 10.34 -3.19 3.22
CA GLY A 17 10.40 -2.34 4.41
C GLY A 17 9.59 -1.04 4.34
N ARG A 18 8.89 -0.77 3.23
CA ARG A 18 8.06 0.43 3.05
C ARG A 18 6.88 0.42 4.02
N LYS A 19 6.63 1.56 4.66
CA LYS A 19 5.54 1.74 5.63
C LYS A 19 4.19 1.91 4.92
N CYS A 20 3.20 1.10 5.32
CA CYS A 20 1.80 1.26 5.00
C CYS A 20 1.05 1.72 6.26
N ARG A 21 0.67 3.00 6.33
CA ARG A 21 0.04 3.62 7.50
C ARG A 21 -1.47 3.45 7.48
N PHE A 22 -2.06 3.41 8.68
CA PHE A 22 -3.50 3.40 8.91
C PHE A 22 -3.90 4.67 9.68
N PRO A 23 -4.04 5.81 8.98
CA PRO A 23 -4.29 7.10 9.64
C PRO A 23 -5.74 7.31 10.06
N MET A 24 -6.66 6.46 9.58
CA MET A 24 -8.08 6.61 9.89
C MET A 24 -8.43 6.00 11.26
N ARG A 25 -9.34 6.66 11.95
CA ARG A 25 -9.87 6.27 13.27
C ARG A 25 -11.37 6.05 13.15
N GLU A 26 -11.89 5.08 13.88
CA GLU A 26 -13.32 4.81 14.03
C GLU A 26 -13.69 4.75 15.50
N LEU A 27 -14.88 5.26 15.84
CA LEU A 27 -15.36 5.27 17.21
C LEU A 27 -15.68 3.83 17.65
N MET A 28 -15.17 3.42 18.81
CA MET A 28 -15.42 2.09 19.36
C MET A 28 -16.90 1.89 19.69
N GLY A 29 -17.41 0.70 19.41
CA GLY A 29 -18.81 0.33 19.71
C GLY A 29 -19.86 0.86 18.74
N TYR A 30 -19.48 1.60 17.69
CA TYR A 30 -20.40 2.09 16.66
C TYR A 30 -20.22 1.38 15.32
N SER A 31 -21.34 1.15 14.62
CA SER A 31 -21.31 0.66 13.25
C SER A 31 -20.79 1.74 12.31
N LYS A 32 -20.03 1.34 11.27
CA LYS A 32 -19.49 2.25 10.24
C LYS A 32 -20.57 3.04 9.50
N THR A 33 -21.80 2.53 9.46
CA THR A 33 -22.94 3.21 8.86
C THR A 33 -23.47 4.34 9.71
N MET A 34 -23.19 4.34 11.01
CA MET A 34 -23.69 5.35 11.95
C MET A 34 -22.71 6.50 12.19
N LYS A 35 -21.41 6.22 12.20
CA LYS A 35 -20.38 7.27 12.35
C LYS A 35 -19.21 6.99 11.38
N PRO A 36 -18.91 7.91 10.46
CA PRO A 36 -17.82 7.78 9.51
C PRO A 36 -16.46 7.80 10.22
N SER A 37 -15.47 7.14 9.62
CA SER A 37 -14.08 7.22 10.09
C SER A 37 -13.51 8.63 9.88
N ILE A 38 -12.64 9.06 10.77
CA ILE A 38 -11.97 10.37 10.76
C ILE A 38 -10.45 10.18 10.66
N HIS A 39 -9.74 11.08 9.98
CA HIS A 39 -8.28 11.10 9.98
C HIS A 39 -7.76 11.46 11.37
N VAL A 40 -6.66 10.83 11.81
CA VAL A 40 -6.09 11.02 13.15
C VAL A 40 -5.76 12.49 13.43
N ASP A 41 -5.12 13.19 12.47
CA ASP A 41 -4.74 14.59 12.65
C ASP A 41 -5.96 15.50 12.84
N LYS A 42 -7.04 15.26 12.07
CA LYS A 42 -8.30 16.00 12.23
C LYS A 42 -9.02 15.70 13.55
N LEU A 43 -8.88 14.46 14.05
CA LEU A 43 -9.45 14.10 15.33
C LEU A 43 -8.70 14.80 16.47
N GLU A 44 -7.38 14.82 16.43
CA GLU A 44 -6.52 15.49 17.40
C GLU A 44 -6.68 17.01 17.37
N GLU A 45 -6.79 17.62 16.19
CA GLU A 45 -7.07 19.03 16.02
C GLU A 45 -8.41 19.40 16.67
N ARG A 46 -9.49 18.72 16.31
CA ARG A 46 -10.82 18.95 16.88
C ARG A 46 -10.86 18.73 18.39
N TRP A 47 -10.12 17.73 18.89
CA TRP A 47 -10.05 17.50 20.32
C TRP A 47 -9.32 18.61 21.05
N ARG A 48 -8.26 19.17 20.48
CA ARG A 48 -7.53 20.33 21.02
C ARG A 48 -8.43 21.55 21.07
N ASP A 49 -9.13 21.87 19.99
CA ASP A 49 -10.08 23.00 19.91
C ASP A 49 -11.15 22.87 21.01
N ILE A 50 -11.68 21.68 21.22
CA ILE A 50 -12.66 21.42 22.29
C ILE A 50 -12.08 21.67 23.67
N LEU A 51 -10.85 21.27 23.93
CA LEU A 51 -10.21 21.49 25.23
C LEU A 51 -9.93 22.95 25.52
N GLU A 52 -9.66 23.75 24.48
CA GLU A 52 -9.48 25.20 24.56
C GLU A 52 -10.82 25.96 24.71
N THR A 53 -11.93 25.33 24.33
CA THR A 53 -13.28 25.91 24.46
C THR A 53 -13.82 25.73 25.88
N PRO A 54 -14.42 26.78 26.53
CA PRO A 54 -15.09 26.67 27.83
C PRO A 54 -16.14 25.54 27.82
N GLU A 55 -16.28 24.83 28.92
CA GLU A 55 -17.13 23.61 28.98
C GLU A 55 -18.60 23.92 28.61
N GLU A 56 -19.07 25.09 28.94
CA GLU A 56 -20.44 25.57 28.69
C GLU A 56 -20.74 25.80 27.21
N GLU A 57 -19.69 26.07 26.41
CA GLU A 57 -19.80 26.35 24.97
C GLU A 57 -19.48 25.10 24.10
N ARG A 58 -19.08 23.99 24.74
CA ARG A 58 -18.74 22.75 24.01
C ARG A 58 -19.99 22.12 23.40
N PRO A 59 -19.85 21.48 22.19
CA PRO A 59 -20.96 20.74 21.59
C PRO A 59 -21.46 19.62 22.51
N ASN A 60 -22.75 19.32 22.51
CA ASN A 60 -23.35 18.29 23.39
C ASN A 60 -22.67 16.90 23.27
N ASN A 61 -22.07 16.60 22.13
CA ASN A 61 -21.38 15.33 21.86
C ASN A 61 -19.85 15.41 21.96
N TRP A 62 -19.30 16.46 22.58
CA TRP A 62 -17.85 16.67 22.65
C TRP A 62 -17.08 15.48 23.27
N LYS A 63 -17.69 14.79 24.24
CA LYS A 63 -17.08 13.61 24.87
C LYS A 63 -16.87 12.44 23.90
N ASP A 64 -17.61 12.41 22.80
CA ASP A 64 -17.45 11.40 21.75
C ASP A 64 -16.25 11.69 20.83
N LEU A 65 -15.74 12.92 20.84
CA LEU A 65 -14.54 13.30 20.08
C LEU A 65 -13.23 13.03 20.82
N ASN A 66 -13.30 12.49 22.04
CA ASN A 66 -12.10 12.09 22.78
C ASN A 66 -11.34 10.99 22.04
N PRO A 67 -10.07 11.21 21.64
CA PRO A 67 -9.26 10.23 20.91
C PRO A 67 -9.16 8.86 21.59
N ALA A 68 -9.25 8.81 22.93
CA ALA A 68 -9.23 7.56 23.69
C ALA A 68 -10.42 6.63 23.39
N LYS A 69 -11.50 7.15 22.82
CA LYS A 69 -12.67 6.36 22.39
C LYS A 69 -12.54 5.80 20.97
N TYR A 70 -11.45 6.10 20.27
CA TYR A 70 -11.25 5.68 18.90
C TYR A 70 -10.24 4.55 18.78
N GLN A 71 -10.48 3.69 17.80
CA GLN A 71 -9.55 2.65 17.38
C GLN A 71 -9.11 2.86 15.93
N VAL A 72 -8.07 2.15 15.52
CA VAL A 72 -7.59 2.18 14.13
C VAL A 72 -8.65 1.60 13.20
N ALA A 73 -9.08 2.38 12.23
CA ALA A 73 -10.04 1.94 11.23
C ALA A 73 -9.39 1.06 10.14
N PHE A 74 -10.21 0.24 9.48
CA PHE A 74 -9.82 -0.58 8.32
C PHE A 74 -8.73 -1.62 8.58
N VAL A 75 -8.50 -2.01 9.82
CA VAL A 75 -7.47 -3.01 10.18
C VAL A 75 -7.69 -4.34 9.46
N TYR A 76 -8.94 -4.70 9.16
CA TYR A 76 -9.27 -5.90 8.39
C TYR A 76 -8.70 -5.90 6.95
N LYS A 77 -8.39 -4.72 6.39
CA LYS A 77 -7.73 -4.58 5.08
C LYS A 77 -6.21 -4.74 5.13
N SER A 78 -5.63 -4.91 6.32
CA SER A 78 -4.17 -4.88 6.50
C SER A 78 -3.44 -5.98 5.73
N LEU A 79 -4.00 -7.20 5.67
CA LEU A 79 -3.38 -8.30 4.92
C LEU A 79 -3.38 -8.01 3.42
N ASN A 80 -4.52 -7.61 2.86
CA ASN A 80 -4.62 -7.26 1.45
C ASN A 80 -3.67 -6.09 1.11
N ARG A 81 -3.64 -5.07 1.96
CA ARG A 81 -2.74 -3.92 1.80
C ARG A 81 -1.28 -4.31 1.84
N LEU A 82 -0.90 -5.25 2.71
CA LEU A 82 0.45 -5.80 2.78
C LEU A 82 0.83 -6.50 1.48
N ILE A 83 -0.03 -7.38 0.99
CA ILE A 83 0.22 -8.16 -0.23
C ILE A 83 0.35 -7.24 -1.44
N GLN A 84 -0.65 -6.39 -1.68
CA GLN A 84 -0.64 -5.48 -2.83
C GLN A 84 0.52 -4.47 -2.79
N ALA A 85 0.81 -3.93 -1.62
CA ALA A 85 1.93 -3.02 -1.48
C ALA A 85 3.28 -3.72 -1.68
N SER A 86 3.43 -4.98 -1.26
CA SER A 86 4.64 -5.76 -1.50
C SER A 86 4.79 -6.14 -2.98
N ALA A 87 3.69 -6.49 -3.67
CA ALA A 87 3.70 -6.71 -5.12
C ALA A 87 4.12 -5.45 -5.89
N ALA A 88 3.60 -4.28 -5.52
CA ALA A 88 4.03 -3.01 -6.11
C ALA A 88 5.52 -2.70 -5.85
N ASP A 89 6.07 -3.10 -4.70
CA ASP A 89 7.50 -2.96 -4.42
C ASP A 89 8.32 -3.92 -5.29
N GLN A 90 7.82 -5.13 -5.54
CA GLN A 90 8.44 -6.10 -6.43
C GLN A 90 8.53 -5.56 -7.86
N THR A 91 7.42 -5.04 -8.42
CA THR A 91 7.41 -4.44 -9.77
C THR A 91 8.42 -3.29 -9.88
N LYS A 92 8.49 -2.42 -8.87
CA LYS A 92 9.46 -1.30 -8.85
C LYS A 92 10.91 -1.78 -8.75
N LYS A 93 11.16 -2.83 -7.99
CA LYS A 93 12.50 -3.42 -7.87
C LYS A 93 12.90 -4.07 -9.19
N ALA A 94 11.98 -4.84 -9.82
CA ALA A 94 12.19 -5.44 -11.14
C ALA A 94 12.51 -4.36 -12.20
N MET A 95 11.72 -3.29 -12.23
CA MET A 95 11.97 -2.14 -13.11
C MET A 95 13.38 -1.57 -12.91
N LYS A 96 13.78 -1.34 -11.66
CA LYS A 96 15.11 -0.83 -11.34
C LYS A 96 16.21 -1.79 -11.79
N ASP A 97 16.07 -3.08 -11.52
CA ASP A 97 17.06 -4.09 -11.90
C ASP A 97 17.21 -4.20 -13.42
N CYS A 98 16.11 -4.13 -14.18
CA CYS A 98 16.14 -4.04 -15.64
C CYS A 98 16.90 -2.79 -16.09
N MET A 99 16.59 -1.62 -15.54
CA MET A 99 17.26 -0.36 -15.91
C MET A 99 18.76 -0.38 -15.58
N ASP A 100 19.15 -0.91 -14.44
CA ASP A 100 20.56 -1.04 -14.02
C ASP A 100 21.35 -1.99 -14.95
N ASN A 101 20.67 -2.92 -15.67
CA ASN A 101 21.24 -3.82 -16.65
C ASN A 101 21.03 -3.36 -18.09
N GLY A 102 20.65 -2.11 -18.33
CA GLY A 102 20.54 -1.52 -19.65
C GLY A 102 19.19 -1.77 -20.37
N HIS A 103 18.23 -2.42 -19.71
CA HIS A 103 16.90 -2.66 -20.25
C HIS A 103 15.91 -1.62 -19.72
N TRP A 104 15.52 -0.67 -20.57
CA TRP A 104 14.66 0.45 -20.17
C TRP A 104 13.20 0.15 -20.46
N PRO A 105 12.33 0.04 -19.44
CA PRO A 105 10.91 -0.10 -19.67
C PRO A 105 10.33 1.18 -20.28
N MET A 106 9.55 1.02 -21.35
CA MET A 106 8.89 2.12 -22.06
C MET A 106 7.57 2.50 -21.41
N LEU A 107 6.88 1.53 -20.82
CA LEU A 107 5.57 1.71 -20.18
C LEU A 107 5.42 0.73 -19.02
N THR A 108 4.70 1.15 -18.00
CA THR A 108 4.27 0.28 -16.89
C THR A 108 2.75 0.38 -16.74
N VAL A 109 2.09 -0.77 -16.71
CA VAL A 109 0.64 -0.89 -16.52
C VAL A 109 0.39 -1.90 -15.42
N HIS A 110 -0.03 -1.43 -14.23
CA HIS A 110 -0.19 -2.27 -13.04
C HIS A 110 1.08 -3.04 -12.67
N ASP A 111 1.10 -4.34 -12.90
CA ASP A 111 2.20 -5.28 -12.65
C ASP A 111 2.97 -5.67 -13.94
N GLU A 112 2.58 -5.09 -15.06
CA GLU A 112 3.24 -5.30 -16.37
C GLU A 112 4.32 -4.25 -16.62
N LEU A 113 5.43 -4.68 -17.24
CA LEU A 113 6.49 -3.84 -17.78
C LEU A 113 6.61 -4.09 -19.27
N CYS A 114 6.51 -3.03 -20.06
CA CYS A 114 6.62 -3.09 -21.51
C CYS A 114 8.01 -2.59 -21.94
N PHE A 115 8.69 -3.36 -22.79
CA PHE A 115 10.02 -3.06 -23.32
C PHE A 115 9.99 -3.01 -24.83
N SER A 116 10.85 -2.20 -25.42
CA SER A 116 11.27 -2.37 -26.82
C SER A 116 12.47 -3.30 -26.83
N ILE A 117 12.39 -4.39 -27.61
CA ILE A 117 13.42 -5.41 -27.68
C ILE A 117 13.92 -5.55 -29.12
N GLU A 118 15.17 -5.95 -29.26
CA GLU A 118 15.84 -6.15 -30.55
C GLU A 118 16.05 -7.64 -30.87
N ASP A 119 16.18 -8.47 -29.83
CA ASP A 119 16.42 -9.92 -29.96
C ASP A 119 15.85 -10.73 -28.81
N ASP A 120 15.74 -12.05 -29.01
CA ASP A 120 15.20 -12.99 -28.04
C ASP A 120 16.09 -13.14 -26.77
N GLY A 121 17.38 -12.83 -26.88
CA GLY A 121 18.31 -12.88 -25.75
C GLY A 121 17.95 -11.81 -24.70
N GLN A 122 17.53 -10.63 -25.14
CA GLN A 122 17.05 -9.57 -24.23
C GLN A 122 15.78 -10.00 -23.48
N VAL A 123 14.88 -10.74 -24.14
CA VAL A 123 13.66 -11.27 -23.50
C VAL A 123 14.01 -12.19 -22.35
N ALA A 124 14.94 -13.12 -22.57
CA ALA A 124 15.39 -14.06 -21.54
C ALA A 124 16.06 -13.33 -20.36
N ALA A 125 16.92 -12.36 -20.65
CA ALA A 125 17.60 -11.56 -19.62
C ALA A 125 16.61 -10.72 -18.77
N ILE A 126 15.67 -10.04 -19.41
CA ILE A 126 14.64 -9.24 -18.72
C ILE A 126 13.78 -10.15 -17.82
N LYS A 127 13.35 -11.29 -18.35
CA LYS A 127 12.56 -12.26 -17.60
C LYS A 127 13.31 -12.74 -16.37
N GLU A 128 14.57 -13.12 -16.49
CA GLU A 128 15.41 -13.56 -15.38
C GLU A 128 15.57 -12.48 -14.29
N LEU A 129 15.83 -11.23 -14.71
CA LEU A 129 15.92 -10.09 -13.79
C LEU A 129 14.61 -9.87 -13.04
N MET A 130 13.47 -9.93 -13.71
CA MET A 130 12.16 -9.73 -13.07
C MET A 130 11.80 -10.86 -12.13
N GLU A 131 12.08 -12.12 -12.49
CA GLU A 131 11.78 -13.29 -11.65
C GLU A 131 12.63 -13.34 -10.38
N ASN A 132 13.87 -12.84 -10.42
CA ASN A 132 14.84 -12.88 -9.33
C ASN A 132 15.00 -11.55 -8.58
N CYS A 133 14.16 -10.56 -8.84
CA CYS A 133 14.31 -9.22 -8.24
C CYS A 133 14.16 -9.18 -6.72
N ILE A 134 13.49 -10.17 -6.11
CA ILE A 134 13.39 -10.33 -4.64
C ILE A 134 13.81 -11.75 -4.26
N PRO A 135 15.09 -11.99 -4.02
CA PRO A 135 15.62 -13.33 -3.74
C PRO A 135 15.14 -13.92 -2.40
N GLU A 136 14.62 -13.08 -1.49
CA GLU A 136 14.09 -13.50 -0.20
C GLU A 136 12.69 -14.14 -0.29
N LEU A 137 12.03 -14.05 -1.43
CA LEU A 137 10.73 -14.70 -1.65
C LEU A 137 10.90 -16.22 -1.67
N ARG A 138 10.15 -16.90 -0.79
CA ARG A 138 10.15 -18.38 -0.73
C ARG A 138 9.35 -19.03 -1.85
N ILE A 139 8.50 -18.25 -2.52
CA ILE A 139 7.68 -18.69 -3.65
C ILE A 139 8.30 -18.10 -4.91
N PRO A 140 8.57 -18.92 -5.95
CA PRO A 140 9.11 -18.40 -7.20
C PRO A 140 8.18 -17.35 -7.81
N SER A 141 8.73 -16.21 -8.15
CA SER A 141 8.04 -15.22 -8.98
C SER A 141 8.13 -15.67 -10.43
N ARG A 142 7.02 -15.88 -11.11
CA ARG A 142 7.00 -16.22 -12.52
C ARG A 142 6.52 -15.06 -13.34
N VAL A 143 7.17 -14.83 -14.48
CA VAL A 143 6.83 -13.78 -15.43
C VAL A 143 6.35 -14.41 -16.73
N ASP A 144 5.13 -14.07 -17.11
CA ASP A 144 4.59 -14.39 -18.42
C ASP A 144 5.06 -13.33 -19.42
N VAL A 145 5.39 -13.77 -20.62
CA VAL A 145 5.93 -12.91 -21.67
C VAL A 145 5.01 -12.93 -22.88
N GLY A 146 4.52 -11.78 -23.27
CA GLY A 146 3.82 -11.56 -24.53
C GLY A 146 4.72 -10.80 -25.52
N LEU A 147 4.81 -11.27 -26.75
CA LEU A 147 5.57 -10.64 -27.81
C LEU A 147 4.64 -10.14 -28.93
N GLY A 148 4.95 -8.98 -29.47
CA GLY A 148 4.17 -8.40 -30.59
C GLY A 148 4.86 -7.18 -31.18
N THR A 149 4.41 -6.75 -32.34
CA THR A 149 4.90 -5.54 -33.03
C THR A 149 4.37 -4.24 -32.39
N SER A 150 3.43 -4.36 -31.48
CA SER A 150 2.89 -3.26 -30.68
C SER A 150 2.36 -3.80 -29.35
N TRP A 151 2.18 -2.93 -28.35
CA TRP A 151 1.59 -3.31 -27.07
C TRP A 151 0.21 -4.00 -27.22
N GLY A 152 -0.63 -3.51 -28.14
CA GLY A 152 -1.95 -4.09 -28.37
C GLY A 152 -1.93 -5.47 -29.06
N SER A 153 -0.81 -5.87 -29.69
CA SER A 153 -0.64 -7.18 -30.34
C SER A 153 0.20 -8.16 -29.51
N ALA A 154 0.84 -7.71 -28.45
CA ALA A 154 1.58 -8.56 -27.53
C ALA A 154 0.59 -9.45 -26.74
N LYS A 155 0.81 -10.79 -26.81
CA LYS A 155 -0.01 -11.80 -26.13
C LYS A 155 0.87 -12.88 -25.55
#